data_db6384549dded34f5d405805b1cbc029
#
_entry.id   db6384549dded34f5d405805b1cbc029
#
_cell.length_a   1.000
_cell.length_b   1.000
_cell.length_c   1.000
_cell.angle_alpha   90.00
_cell.angle_beta   90.00
_cell.angle_gamma   90.00
#
_symmetry.space_group_name_H-M   'P 1'
#
loop_
_entity.id
_entity.type
_entity.pdbx_description
1 polymer ?
#
loop_
_entity_poly.entity_id
_entity_poly.type
_entity_poly.pdbx_seq_one_letter_code
_entity_poly.pdbx_strand_id
1 'polypeptide(L)'
;MAHEKVIEMREITKIFGEFVANDKINLELRKGEIHALLGENGAGKSTLMNMLAGLLEPTSGEIVVNGKSEKLDSPSKAASLGIGMVHQHFMLVEAFTVAENIILGSEVTNKGILDLKKANADILELSERYGLAVDPTAKVEDISVGAQQRVEILKTLYRGADILIFDEPTAVLTPAAILELMDIMKTLVKEGKSIILITHKLDEIRAVADRVTVIRRGKSIQTVSIEGATNKDLAEMMVGRSVSFVTEKEEAQPKEVVLQISDLVVNENRGVPAVKELSLDVRAGEIVGIAGIDGNGQSELIQAITGLRKVKSGSIKIKGQEVVGLSPRKITEMNVSHVPEDRHRDGLVLEMMLSENIALQTYYKEPLSKNGVLNYNQINSYARKLMEEFDVRAANEIVPASALSGGNQQKAIIAREVDRNPDLLIVSQPTRGLDVGAIEYIHKRLIGERDKGKAVLVVSFELDEIINLSDRIAVIHDGKIQGIVKPSETNKQELGILMAGGEIKETSNE
;
A
#
# COMPACT_ATOMS: atom_id res chain seq x y z
N MET A 1 -18.77 16.11 -30.65
CA MET A 1 -17.50 16.30 -31.38
C MET A 1 -16.60 15.11 -31.00
N ALA A 2 -15.91 14.49 -31.97
CA ALA A 2 -14.94 13.44 -31.63
C ALA A 2 -13.79 14.11 -30.88
N HIS A 3 -13.53 13.65 -29.65
CA HIS A 3 -12.39 14.14 -28.86
C HIS A 3 -11.08 13.73 -29.55
N GLU A 4 -10.14 14.66 -29.67
CA GLU A 4 -8.79 14.40 -30.20
C GLU A 4 -8.08 13.36 -29.32
N LYS A 5 -7.61 12.27 -29.92
CA LYS A 5 -6.87 11.22 -29.21
C LYS A 5 -5.38 11.53 -29.29
N VAL A 6 -4.73 11.58 -28.13
CA VAL A 6 -3.28 11.82 -28.05
C VAL A 6 -2.49 10.51 -27.94
N ILE A 7 -3.07 9.45 -27.36
CA ILE A 7 -2.54 8.10 -27.34
C ILE A 7 -3.60 7.10 -27.79
N GLU A 8 -3.21 6.15 -28.65
CA GLU A 8 -3.96 4.92 -28.89
C GLU A 8 -3.00 3.74 -28.83
N MET A 9 -3.27 2.80 -27.97
CA MET A 9 -2.61 1.51 -27.89
C MET A 9 -3.59 0.48 -28.45
N ARG A 10 -3.20 -0.19 -29.55
CA ARG A 10 -4.08 -1.09 -30.30
C ARG A 10 -3.56 -2.51 -30.25
N GLU A 11 -4.36 -3.42 -29.70
CA GLU A 11 -4.08 -4.85 -29.57
C GLU A 11 -2.69 -5.17 -28.97
N ILE A 12 -2.27 -4.38 -27.98
CA ILE A 12 -0.95 -4.49 -27.35
C ILE A 12 -0.83 -5.82 -26.61
N THR A 13 0.15 -6.61 -27.04
CA THR A 13 0.50 -7.89 -26.40
C THR A 13 1.92 -7.88 -25.91
N LYS A 14 2.16 -8.33 -24.67
CA LYS A 14 3.50 -8.52 -24.09
C LYS A 14 3.62 -9.90 -23.48
N ILE A 15 4.64 -10.64 -23.90
CA ILE A 15 4.92 -12.00 -23.45
C ILE A 15 6.33 -12.06 -22.86
N PHE A 16 6.47 -12.67 -21.68
CA PHE A 16 7.75 -12.96 -21.02
C PHE A 16 7.92 -14.48 -20.90
N GLY A 17 8.71 -15.09 -21.77
CA GLY A 17 8.79 -16.55 -21.86
C GLY A 17 7.41 -17.17 -22.20
N GLU A 18 6.84 -17.93 -21.28
CA GLU A 18 5.48 -18.51 -21.43
C GLU A 18 4.39 -17.63 -20.79
N PHE A 19 4.75 -16.60 -20.03
CA PHE A 19 3.82 -15.75 -19.33
C PHE A 19 3.33 -14.59 -20.20
N VAL A 20 2.02 -14.49 -20.43
CA VAL A 20 1.36 -13.40 -21.15
C VAL A 20 0.96 -12.32 -20.16
N ALA A 21 1.75 -11.24 -20.09
CA ALA A 21 1.49 -10.13 -19.18
C ALA A 21 0.38 -9.18 -19.68
N ASN A 22 0.31 -8.98 -21.01
CA ASN A 22 -0.75 -8.22 -21.69
C ASN A 22 -1.20 -9.01 -22.92
N ASP A 23 -2.49 -9.13 -23.12
CA ASP A 23 -3.12 -9.87 -24.22
C ASP A 23 -4.12 -8.96 -24.95
N LYS A 24 -3.70 -8.43 -26.10
CA LYS A 24 -4.49 -7.59 -27.01
C LYS A 24 -5.19 -6.41 -26.30
N ILE A 25 -4.45 -5.70 -25.45
CA ILE A 25 -4.98 -4.55 -24.74
C ILE A 25 -5.21 -3.37 -25.69
N ASN A 26 -6.39 -2.76 -25.55
CA ASN A 26 -6.74 -1.50 -26.21
C ASN A 26 -6.90 -0.40 -25.15
N LEU A 27 -6.23 0.74 -25.36
CA LEU A 27 -6.29 1.91 -24.48
C LEU A 27 -6.27 3.17 -25.34
N GLU A 28 -7.11 4.14 -24.99
CA GLU A 28 -7.17 5.45 -25.65
C GLU A 28 -7.10 6.56 -24.59
N LEU A 29 -6.20 7.51 -24.79
CA LEU A 29 -6.15 8.76 -24.03
C LEU A 29 -6.58 9.91 -24.91
N ARG A 30 -7.53 10.72 -24.44
CA ARG A 30 -7.99 11.93 -25.10
C ARG A 30 -7.21 13.14 -24.61
N LYS A 31 -7.14 14.17 -25.45
CA LYS A 31 -6.49 15.42 -25.10
C LYS A 31 -7.23 16.11 -23.95
N GLY A 32 -6.47 16.49 -22.90
CA GLY A 32 -7.01 17.20 -21.76
C GLY A 32 -7.95 16.37 -20.89
N GLU A 33 -7.75 15.03 -20.84
CA GLU A 33 -8.47 14.18 -19.90
C GLU A 33 -7.52 13.54 -18.86
N ILE A 34 -8.08 13.16 -17.72
CA ILE A 34 -7.47 12.23 -16.77
C ILE A 34 -8.11 10.85 -17.00
N HIS A 35 -7.34 9.95 -17.59
CA HIS A 35 -7.76 8.57 -17.84
C HIS A 35 -7.17 7.63 -16.80
N ALA A 36 -8.00 7.04 -15.96
CA ALA A 36 -7.53 6.08 -14.97
C ALA A 36 -7.33 4.68 -15.58
N LEU A 37 -6.30 3.99 -15.14
CA LEU A 37 -6.03 2.59 -15.44
C LEU A 37 -6.17 1.78 -14.15
N LEU A 38 -7.27 1.05 -14.02
CA LEU A 38 -7.65 0.30 -12.82
C LEU A 38 -7.43 -1.20 -13.01
N GLY A 39 -7.00 -1.89 -11.97
CA GLY A 39 -6.86 -3.35 -11.97
C GLY A 39 -6.12 -3.84 -10.74
N GLU A 40 -6.22 -5.15 -10.46
CA GLU A 40 -5.48 -5.80 -9.38
C GLU A 40 -3.96 -5.72 -9.58
N ASN A 41 -3.20 -5.98 -8.52
CA ASN A 41 -1.74 -6.11 -8.63
C ASN A 41 -1.40 -7.30 -9.54
N GLY A 42 -0.46 -7.09 -10.46
CA GLY A 42 -0.13 -8.10 -11.48
C GLY A 42 -1.11 -8.18 -12.66
N ALA A 43 -2.11 -7.30 -12.76
CA ALA A 43 -3.03 -7.27 -13.90
C ALA A 43 -2.39 -6.83 -15.23
N GLY A 44 -1.13 -6.33 -15.22
CA GLY A 44 -0.41 -5.88 -16.40
C GLY A 44 -0.38 -4.37 -16.62
N LYS A 45 -0.84 -3.55 -15.64
CA LYS A 45 -0.89 -2.08 -15.74
C LYS A 45 0.47 -1.44 -15.97
N SER A 46 1.41 -1.66 -15.04
CA SER A 46 2.77 -1.10 -15.14
C SER A 46 3.53 -1.66 -16.35
N THR A 47 3.29 -2.92 -16.75
CA THR A 47 3.85 -3.48 -17.99
C THR A 47 3.38 -2.70 -19.20
N LEU A 48 2.08 -2.37 -19.28
CA LEU A 48 1.49 -1.59 -20.36
C LEU A 48 2.08 -0.18 -20.41
N MET A 49 2.21 0.47 -19.25
CA MET A 49 2.76 1.83 -19.17
C MET A 49 4.27 1.88 -19.42
N ASN A 50 5.01 0.85 -19.03
CA ASN A 50 6.43 0.73 -19.37
C ASN A 50 6.65 0.62 -20.90
N MET A 51 5.71 0.02 -21.64
CA MET A 51 5.75 0.04 -23.10
C MET A 51 5.49 1.45 -23.64
N LEU A 52 4.53 2.20 -23.07
CA LEU A 52 4.25 3.57 -23.44
C LEU A 52 5.39 4.54 -23.08
N ALA A 53 6.09 4.27 -21.98
CA ALA A 53 7.26 5.05 -21.54
C ALA A 53 8.57 4.67 -22.28
N GLY A 54 8.52 3.69 -23.20
CA GLY A 54 9.71 3.24 -23.96
C GLY A 54 10.72 2.42 -23.15
N LEU A 55 10.32 1.89 -22.00
CA LEU A 55 11.13 1.00 -21.14
C LEU A 55 11.02 -0.48 -21.58
N LEU A 56 9.95 -0.83 -22.29
CA LEU A 56 9.70 -2.16 -22.82
C LEU A 56 9.14 -2.05 -24.24
N GLU A 57 9.51 -2.98 -25.12
CA GLU A 57 8.86 -3.12 -26.44
C GLU A 57 7.67 -4.08 -26.34
N PRO A 58 6.52 -3.81 -27.00
CA PRO A 58 5.45 -4.77 -27.15
C PRO A 58 5.90 -5.98 -27.97
N THR A 59 5.36 -7.16 -27.71
CA THR A 59 5.57 -8.36 -28.54
C THR A 59 4.79 -8.22 -29.84
N SER A 60 3.59 -7.63 -29.79
CA SER A 60 2.76 -7.29 -30.94
C SER A 60 1.80 -6.16 -30.59
N GLY A 61 1.15 -5.58 -31.60
CA GLY A 61 0.26 -4.45 -31.47
C GLY A 61 0.92 -3.14 -31.92
N GLU A 62 0.22 -2.04 -31.84
CA GLU A 62 0.63 -0.75 -32.36
C GLU A 62 0.39 0.35 -31.32
N ILE A 63 1.35 1.27 -31.19
CA ILE A 63 1.19 2.49 -30.36
C ILE A 63 1.12 3.68 -31.30
N VAL A 64 0.05 4.46 -31.20
CA VAL A 64 -0.17 5.67 -31.98
C VAL A 64 -0.11 6.88 -31.04
N VAL A 65 0.75 7.83 -31.36
CA VAL A 65 0.95 9.08 -30.60
C VAL A 65 0.58 10.24 -31.52
N ASN A 66 -0.37 11.08 -31.09
CA ASN A 66 -0.87 12.21 -31.87
C ASN A 66 -1.23 11.84 -33.32
N GLY A 67 -1.90 10.69 -33.50
CA GLY A 67 -2.36 10.19 -34.79
C GLY A 67 -1.28 9.52 -35.66
N LYS A 68 -0.04 9.38 -35.19
CA LYS A 68 1.06 8.71 -35.90
C LYS A 68 1.47 7.42 -35.19
N SER A 69 1.63 6.36 -35.96
CA SER A 69 2.20 5.10 -35.46
C SER A 69 3.67 5.30 -35.12
N GLU A 70 4.06 5.02 -33.87
CA GLU A 70 5.40 5.26 -33.35
C GLU A 70 5.94 4.00 -32.68
N LYS A 71 7.22 3.74 -32.90
CA LYS A 71 7.94 2.72 -32.16
C LYS A 71 8.64 3.37 -30.97
N LEU A 72 8.21 3.01 -29.75
CA LEU A 72 8.78 3.53 -28.50
C LEU A 72 9.85 2.54 -28.01
N ASP A 73 11.06 2.65 -28.54
CA ASP A 73 12.20 1.75 -28.26
C ASP A 73 13.12 2.27 -27.14
N SER A 74 12.89 3.49 -26.67
CA SER A 74 13.67 4.10 -25.60
C SER A 74 12.88 5.19 -24.85
N PRO A 75 13.22 5.44 -23.57
CA PRO A 75 12.63 6.55 -22.80
C PRO A 75 12.90 7.93 -23.47
N SER A 76 14.04 8.10 -24.11
CA SER A 76 14.38 9.32 -24.85
C SER A 76 13.45 9.54 -26.03
N LYS A 77 13.06 8.48 -26.74
CA LYS A 77 12.07 8.55 -27.83
C LYS A 77 10.69 8.93 -27.29
N ALA A 78 10.23 8.30 -26.19
CA ALA A 78 8.97 8.65 -25.55
C ALA A 78 8.96 10.12 -25.09
N ALA A 79 10.02 10.58 -24.43
CA ALA A 79 10.19 11.98 -24.01
C ALA A 79 10.16 12.96 -25.21
N SER A 80 10.79 12.62 -26.33
CA SER A 80 10.78 13.45 -27.55
C SER A 80 9.38 13.61 -28.18
N LEU A 81 8.44 12.70 -27.84
CA LEU A 81 7.03 12.75 -28.24
C LEU A 81 6.13 13.37 -27.17
N GLY A 82 6.73 13.95 -26.10
CA GLY A 82 6.01 14.61 -25.02
C GLY A 82 5.43 13.65 -23.99
N ILE A 83 5.87 12.39 -23.92
CA ILE A 83 5.41 11.42 -22.92
C ILE A 83 6.40 11.41 -21.74
N GLY A 84 5.87 11.62 -20.53
CA GLY A 84 6.65 11.57 -19.29
C GLY A 84 6.00 10.68 -18.25
N MET A 85 6.80 10.04 -17.40
CA MET A 85 6.32 9.12 -16.36
C MET A 85 6.84 9.54 -14.99
N VAL A 86 5.93 9.57 -14.04
CA VAL A 86 6.17 9.71 -12.59
C VAL A 86 6.01 8.32 -12.00
N HIS A 87 7.12 7.78 -11.49
CA HIS A 87 7.19 6.40 -11.00
C HIS A 87 6.66 6.26 -9.58
N GLN A 88 6.25 5.06 -9.20
CA GLN A 88 5.80 4.70 -7.86
C GLN A 88 6.89 4.94 -6.79
N HIS A 89 8.14 4.64 -7.11
CA HIS A 89 9.31 4.97 -6.30
C HIS A 89 10.05 6.14 -6.94
N PHE A 90 10.34 7.16 -6.16
CA PHE A 90 11.00 8.36 -6.66
C PHE A 90 12.38 8.02 -7.26
N MET A 91 12.60 8.50 -8.48
CA MET A 91 13.87 8.36 -9.18
C MET A 91 14.71 9.62 -8.96
N LEU A 92 14.89 10.00 -7.69
CA LEU A 92 15.67 11.17 -7.25
C LEU A 92 17.00 10.72 -6.64
N VAL A 93 18.02 11.53 -6.84
CA VAL A 93 19.34 11.37 -6.20
C VAL A 93 19.30 12.17 -4.91
N GLU A 94 19.28 11.52 -3.75
CA GLU A 94 19.10 12.14 -2.44
C GLU A 94 20.13 13.21 -2.12
N ALA A 95 21.41 12.98 -2.46
CA ALA A 95 22.52 13.90 -2.22
C ALA A 95 22.50 15.17 -3.10
N PHE A 96 21.70 15.18 -4.18
CA PHE A 96 21.58 16.32 -5.10
C PHE A 96 20.53 17.31 -4.62
N THR A 97 20.67 18.57 -5.06
CA THR A 97 19.63 19.57 -4.91
C THR A 97 18.41 19.26 -5.78
N VAL A 98 17.28 19.90 -5.47
CA VAL A 98 16.07 19.86 -6.28
C VAL A 98 16.36 20.25 -7.73
N ALA A 99 17.09 21.34 -7.94
CA ALA A 99 17.45 21.80 -9.28
C ALA A 99 18.32 20.79 -10.03
N GLU A 100 19.35 20.24 -9.40
CA GLU A 100 20.20 19.23 -10.02
C GLU A 100 19.44 17.98 -10.43
N ASN A 101 18.47 17.55 -9.62
CA ASN A 101 17.60 16.42 -9.96
C ASN A 101 16.68 16.71 -11.17
N ILE A 102 16.11 17.91 -11.24
CA ILE A 102 15.18 18.29 -12.32
C ILE A 102 15.90 18.39 -13.66
N ILE A 103 17.08 19.03 -13.68
CA ILE A 103 17.84 19.26 -14.91
C ILE A 103 18.69 18.08 -15.35
N LEU A 104 18.84 17.05 -14.52
CA LEU A 104 19.70 15.88 -14.82
C LEU A 104 19.31 15.24 -16.16
N GLY A 105 20.23 15.22 -17.12
CA GLY A 105 20.01 14.76 -18.50
C GLY A 105 19.27 15.76 -19.41
N SER A 106 19.07 17.01 -18.96
CA SER A 106 18.55 18.15 -19.73
C SER A 106 19.19 19.44 -19.24
N GLU A 107 20.51 19.39 -19.04
CA GLU A 107 21.28 20.44 -18.39
C GLU A 107 21.29 21.72 -19.24
N VAL A 108 21.00 22.85 -18.60
CA VAL A 108 21.16 24.18 -19.19
C VAL A 108 22.63 24.58 -19.11
N THR A 109 23.26 24.80 -20.27
CA THR A 109 24.66 25.18 -20.31
C THR A 109 24.87 26.55 -20.97
N ASN A 110 25.80 27.33 -20.43
CA ASN A 110 26.28 28.54 -21.06
C ASN A 110 27.77 28.38 -21.41
N LYS A 111 28.08 28.39 -22.72
CA LYS A 111 29.43 28.14 -23.25
C LYS A 111 30.06 26.82 -22.75
N GLY A 112 29.24 25.76 -22.58
CA GLY A 112 29.71 24.45 -22.12
C GLY A 112 29.82 24.32 -20.59
N ILE A 113 29.47 25.33 -19.83
CA ILE A 113 29.46 25.31 -18.36
C ILE A 113 27.98 25.28 -17.90
N LEU A 114 27.70 24.46 -16.90
CA LEU A 114 26.35 24.35 -16.28
C LEU A 114 25.89 25.68 -15.71
N ASP A 115 24.72 26.16 -16.14
CA ASP A 115 24.11 27.41 -15.68
C ASP A 115 22.99 27.13 -14.67
N LEU A 116 23.39 26.84 -13.43
CA LEU A 116 22.44 26.61 -12.32
C LEU A 116 21.56 27.81 -12.01
N LYS A 117 22.07 29.04 -12.24
CA LYS A 117 21.28 30.26 -11.97
C LYS A 117 20.08 30.34 -12.90
N LYS A 118 20.29 30.05 -14.20
CA LYS A 118 19.19 30.00 -15.17
C LYS A 118 18.27 28.82 -14.88
N ALA A 119 18.83 27.63 -14.60
CA ALA A 119 18.05 26.45 -14.25
C ALA A 119 17.11 26.72 -13.05
N ASN A 120 17.61 27.34 -11.97
CA ASN A 120 16.80 27.70 -10.81
C ASN A 120 15.67 28.67 -11.18
N ALA A 121 15.91 29.66 -12.04
CA ALA A 121 14.91 30.60 -12.48
C ALA A 121 13.82 29.92 -13.32
N ASP A 122 14.20 29.06 -14.27
CA ASP A 122 13.28 28.29 -15.11
C ASP A 122 12.41 27.32 -14.27
N ILE A 123 13.02 26.71 -13.24
CA ILE A 123 12.30 25.81 -12.32
C ILE A 123 11.30 26.56 -11.44
N LEU A 124 11.67 27.75 -10.92
CA LEU A 124 10.76 28.58 -10.14
C LEU A 124 9.57 29.06 -10.96
N GLU A 125 9.80 29.49 -12.21
CA GLU A 125 8.71 29.87 -13.14
C GLU A 125 7.74 28.70 -13.37
N LEU A 126 8.29 27.50 -13.60
CA LEU A 126 7.50 26.29 -13.81
C LEU A 126 6.72 25.90 -12.53
N SER A 127 7.39 26.02 -11.37
CA SER A 127 6.83 25.77 -10.04
C SER A 127 5.63 26.68 -9.75
N GLU A 128 5.76 27.99 -10.02
CA GLU A 128 4.69 28.96 -9.86
C GLU A 128 3.53 28.71 -10.82
N ARG A 129 3.82 28.42 -12.09
CA ARG A 129 2.83 28.15 -13.12
C ARG A 129 1.90 26.99 -12.76
N TYR A 130 2.42 25.91 -12.22
CA TYR A 130 1.66 24.70 -11.90
C TYR A 130 1.28 24.56 -10.43
N GLY A 131 1.64 25.53 -9.58
CA GLY A 131 1.37 25.48 -8.15
C GLY A 131 2.17 24.39 -7.40
N LEU A 132 3.36 24.02 -7.95
CA LEU A 132 4.24 22.98 -7.43
C LEU A 132 5.38 23.58 -6.61
N ALA A 133 5.07 24.22 -5.46
CA ALA A 133 6.04 24.93 -4.67
C ALA A 133 7.24 24.05 -4.25
N VAL A 134 8.46 24.45 -4.65
CA VAL A 134 9.74 23.81 -4.29
C VAL A 134 10.82 24.87 -4.05
N ASP A 135 11.84 24.53 -3.25
CA ASP A 135 13.09 25.28 -3.16
C ASP A 135 14.13 24.59 -4.06
N PRO A 136 14.56 25.19 -5.20
CA PRO A 136 15.53 24.60 -6.09
C PRO A 136 16.88 24.31 -5.45
N THR A 137 17.23 25.00 -4.35
CA THR A 137 18.51 24.89 -3.68
C THR A 137 18.54 23.88 -2.54
N ALA A 138 17.37 23.42 -2.08
CA ALA A 138 17.26 22.40 -1.05
C ALA A 138 17.76 21.05 -1.54
N LYS A 139 18.39 20.25 -0.68
CA LYS A 139 18.74 18.87 -1.01
C LYS A 139 17.52 17.97 -0.92
N VAL A 140 17.48 16.94 -1.76
CA VAL A 140 16.36 16.00 -1.78
C VAL A 140 16.25 15.21 -0.48
N GLU A 141 17.37 14.88 0.17
CA GLU A 141 17.38 14.19 1.48
C GLU A 141 16.75 15.00 2.61
N ASP A 142 16.67 16.33 2.48
CA ASP A 142 16.16 17.25 3.52
C ASP A 142 14.68 17.63 3.33
N ILE A 143 14.06 17.26 2.20
CA ILE A 143 12.67 17.64 1.91
C ILE A 143 11.69 16.50 2.20
N SER A 144 10.44 16.86 2.49
CA SER A 144 9.37 15.89 2.74
C SER A 144 9.02 15.04 1.51
N VAL A 145 8.43 13.86 1.74
CA VAL A 145 7.96 12.95 0.67
C VAL A 145 7.02 13.66 -0.30
N GLY A 146 6.10 14.50 0.18
CA GLY A 146 5.21 15.30 -0.69
C GLY A 146 5.97 16.33 -1.52
N ALA A 147 7.07 16.90 -1.01
CA ALA A 147 7.94 17.77 -1.78
C ALA A 147 8.73 16.99 -2.84
N GLN A 148 9.23 15.79 -2.51
CA GLN A 148 9.87 14.90 -3.48
C GLN A 148 8.94 14.54 -4.64
N GLN A 149 7.65 14.29 -4.36
CA GLN A 149 6.63 14.07 -5.38
C GLN A 149 6.51 15.27 -6.33
N ARG A 150 6.46 16.51 -5.78
CA ARG A 150 6.42 17.72 -6.61
C ARG A 150 7.67 17.86 -7.49
N VAL A 151 8.85 17.49 -6.96
CA VAL A 151 10.09 17.48 -7.73
C VAL A 151 10.03 16.49 -8.91
N GLU A 152 9.51 15.28 -8.71
CA GLU A 152 9.35 14.30 -9.81
C GLU A 152 8.39 14.80 -10.90
N ILE A 153 7.30 15.47 -10.51
CA ILE A 153 6.36 16.06 -11.47
C ILE A 153 7.05 17.20 -12.24
N LEU A 154 7.73 18.12 -11.53
CA LEU A 154 8.47 19.23 -12.15
C LEU A 154 9.55 18.75 -13.10
N LYS A 155 10.31 17.72 -12.74
CA LYS A 155 11.32 17.07 -13.59
C LYS A 155 10.73 16.60 -14.92
N THR A 156 9.53 16.02 -14.86
CA THR A 156 8.81 15.53 -16.04
C THR A 156 8.31 16.69 -16.90
N LEU A 157 7.74 17.74 -16.27
CA LEU A 157 7.26 18.94 -16.95
C LEU A 157 8.40 19.78 -17.55
N TYR A 158 9.54 19.88 -16.87
CA TYR A 158 10.72 20.58 -17.33
C TYR A 158 11.27 20.02 -18.65
N ARG A 159 11.10 18.71 -18.86
CA ARG A 159 11.42 18.01 -20.10
C ARG A 159 10.38 18.18 -21.20
N GLY A 160 9.34 18.98 -20.98
CA GLY A 160 8.33 19.31 -21.97
C GLY A 160 7.25 18.24 -22.14
N ALA A 161 6.95 17.43 -21.13
CA ALA A 161 5.89 16.44 -21.22
C ALA A 161 4.51 17.10 -21.34
N ASP A 162 3.71 16.63 -22.31
CA ASP A 162 2.30 16.98 -22.52
C ASP A 162 1.38 15.83 -22.13
N ILE A 163 1.91 14.60 -22.11
CA ILE A 163 1.24 13.37 -21.69
C ILE A 163 1.99 12.84 -20.46
N LEU A 164 1.30 12.78 -19.33
CA LEU A 164 1.87 12.42 -18.04
C LEU A 164 1.30 11.07 -17.60
N ILE A 165 2.17 10.14 -17.25
CA ILE A 165 1.81 8.85 -16.66
C ILE A 165 2.15 8.91 -15.17
N PHE A 166 1.16 8.71 -14.30
CA PHE A 166 1.35 8.58 -12.85
C PHE A 166 1.15 7.12 -12.44
N ASP A 167 2.22 6.45 -12.01
CA ASP A 167 2.17 5.05 -11.56
C ASP A 167 2.10 4.98 -10.03
N GLU A 168 0.90 4.73 -9.49
CA GLU A 168 0.58 4.65 -8.06
C GLU A 168 1.16 5.82 -7.23
N PRO A 169 0.92 7.08 -7.61
CA PRO A 169 1.63 8.24 -7.08
C PRO A 169 1.32 8.54 -5.61
N THR A 170 0.33 7.88 -5.02
CA THR A 170 -0.16 8.14 -3.66
C THR A 170 0.28 7.10 -2.63
N ALA A 171 1.06 6.09 -3.04
CA ALA A 171 1.40 4.94 -2.20
C ALA A 171 2.12 5.30 -0.89
N VAL A 172 2.87 6.41 -0.88
CA VAL A 172 3.70 6.86 0.25
C VAL A 172 3.28 8.23 0.79
N LEU A 173 2.16 8.78 0.33
CA LEU A 173 1.71 10.12 0.69
C LEU A 173 0.75 10.11 1.88
N THR A 174 0.78 11.19 2.66
CA THR A 174 -0.24 11.46 3.70
C THR A 174 -1.59 11.83 3.07
N PRO A 175 -2.73 11.66 3.77
CA PRO A 175 -4.04 12.05 3.25
C PRO A 175 -4.11 13.49 2.73
N ALA A 176 -3.47 14.45 3.43
CA ALA A 176 -3.41 15.84 3.00
C ALA A 176 -2.63 16.01 1.68
N ALA A 177 -1.49 15.32 1.54
CA ALA A 177 -0.69 15.36 0.32
C ALA A 177 -1.39 14.66 -0.87
N ILE A 178 -2.23 13.66 -0.61
CA ILE A 178 -3.07 13.03 -1.65
C ILE A 178 -4.06 14.05 -2.22
N LEU A 179 -4.76 14.81 -1.38
CA LEU A 179 -5.70 15.85 -1.82
C LEU A 179 -4.98 16.93 -2.64
N GLU A 180 -3.82 17.39 -2.17
CA GLU A 180 -2.97 18.33 -2.91
C GLU A 180 -2.58 17.80 -4.29
N LEU A 181 -2.16 16.53 -4.38
CA LEU A 181 -1.80 15.88 -5.66
C LEU A 181 -3.01 15.80 -6.61
N MET A 182 -4.22 15.49 -6.10
CA MET A 182 -5.43 15.48 -6.92
C MET A 182 -5.73 16.86 -7.52
N ASP A 183 -5.55 17.93 -6.76
CA ASP A 183 -5.73 19.30 -7.24
C ASP A 183 -4.65 19.73 -8.25
N ILE A 184 -3.42 19.28 -8.06
CA ILE A 184 -2.32 19.44 -9.02
C ILE A 184 -2.69 18.79 -10.37
N MET A 185 -3.17 17.54 -10.36
CA MET A 185 -3.57 16.86 -11.61
C MET A 185 -4.67 17.62 -12.36
N LYS A 186 -5.70 18.11 -11.64
CA LYS A 186 -6.75 18.94 -12.23
C LYS A 186 -6.19 20.23 -12.83
N THR A 187 -5.22 20.84 -12.18
CA THR A 187 -4.56 22.06 -12.69
C THR A 187 -3.76 21.77 -13.96
N LEU A 188 -3.00 20.67 -13.99
CA LEU A 188 -2.25 20.24 -15.16
C LEU A 188 -3.16 20.03 -16.38
N VAL A 189 -4.32 19.39 -16.17
CA VAL A 189 -5.29 19.18 -17.26
C VAL A 189 -5.90 20.50 -17.75
N LYS A 190 -6.22 21.43 -16.85
CA LYS A 190 -6.68 22.78 -17.23
C LYS A 190 -5.64 23.54 -18.06
N GLU A 191 -4.35 23.30 -17.81
CA GLU A 191 -3.22 23.83 -18.59
C GLU A 191 -2.93 23.04 -19.88
N GLY A 192 -3.83 22.12 -20.26
CA GLY A 192 -3.79 21.39 -21.54
C GLY A 192 -2.98 20.09 -21.52
N LYS A 193 -2.53 19.60 -20.36
CA LYS A 193 -1.88 18.30 -20.23
C LYS A 193 -2.92 17.19 -20.28
N SER A 194 -2.48 15.96 -20.63
CA SER A 194 -3.31 14.76 -20.62
C SER A 194 -2.66 13.74 -19.69
N ILE A 195 -3.45 13.06 -18.86
CA ILE A 195 -2.93 12.24 -17.76
C ILE A 195 -3.45 10.81 -17.86
N ILE A 196 -2.54 9.83 -17.69
CA ILE A 196 -2.90 8.45 -17.36
C ILE A 196 -2.56 8.25 -15.88
N LEU A 197 -3.57 7.93 -15.08
CA LEU A 197 -3.43 7.64 -13.65
C LEU A 197 -3.56 6.14 -13.40
N ILE A 198 -2.48 5.50 -12.93
CA ILE A 198 -2.53 4.11 -12.48
C ILE A 198 -2.74 4.12 -10.97
N THR A 199 -3.82 3.52 -10.52
CA THR A 199 -4.09 3.31 -9.09
C THR A 199 -5.06 2.13 -8.92
N HIS A 200 -5.05 1.56 -7.73
CA HIS A 200 -6.05 0.58 -7.30
C HIS A 200 -7.04 1.18 -6.29
N LYS A 201 -6.87 2.45 -5.92
CA LYS A 201 -7.71 3.18 -4.96
C LYS A 201 -8.87 3.86 -5.69
N LEU A 202 -10.06 3.35 -5.48
CA LEU A 202 -11.27 3.79 -6.18
C LEU A 202 -11.66 5.23 -5.88
N ASP A 203 -11.43 5.69 -4.64
CA ASP A 203 -11.75 7.07 -4.24
C ASP A 203 -10.86 8.09 -4.97
N GLU A 204 -9.60 7.75 -5.25
CA GLU A 204 -8.70 8.60 -6.04
C GLU A 204 -9.21 8.74 -7.48
N ILE A 205 -9.61 7.63 -8.10
CA ILE A 205 -10.18 7.62 -9.45
C ILE A 205 -11.41 8.52 -9.51
N ARG A 206 -12.33 8.36 -8.55
CA ARG A 206 -13.56 9.17 -8.50
C ARG A 206 -13.31 10.66 -8.27
N ALA A 207 -12.23 11.00 -7.58
CA ALA A 207 -11.89 12.38 -7.28
C ALA A 207 -11.41 13.17 -8.49
N VAL A 208 -10.76 12.51 -9.48
CA VAL A 208 -10.06 13.22 -10.55
C VAL A 208 -10.27 12.68 -11.96
N ALA A 209 -10.60 11.39 -12.14
CA ALA A 209 -10.64 10.80 -13.47
C ALA A 209 -11.94 11.12 -14.21
N ASP A 210 -11.83 11.30 -15.54
CA ASP A 210 -12.97 11.44 -16.45
C ASP A 210 -13.46 10.06 -16.90
N ARG A 211 -12.53 9.18 -17.23
CA ARG A 211 -12.78 7.82 -17.71
C ARG A 211 -11.84 6.84 -17.02
N VAL A 212 -12.25 5.58 -16.95
CA VAL A 212 -11.44 4.49 -16.42
C VAL A 212 -11.46 3.28 -17.35
N THR A 213 -10.29 2.73 -17.63
CA THR A 213 -10.14 1.41 -18.27
C THR A 213 -9.78 0.38 -17.20
N VAL A 214 -10.57 -0.67 -17.09
CA VAL A 214 -10.31 -1.77 -16.17
C VAL A 214 -9.50 -2.85 -16.88
N ILE A 215 -8.34 -3.20 -16.28
CA ILE A 215 -7.49 -4.32 -16.73
C ILE A 215 -7.57 -5.44 -15.71
N ARG A 216 -7.77 -6.66 -16.21
CA ARG A 216 -7.80 -7.86 -15.40
C ARG A 216 -7.12 -9.02 -16.13
N ARG A 217 -6.12 -9.65 -15.48
CA ARG A 217 -5.36 -10.79 -16.01
C ARG A 217 -4.82 -10.54 -17.43
N GLY A 218 -4.22 -9.36 -17.61
CA GLY A 218 -3.61 -8.97 -18.88
C GLY A 218 -4.58 -8.55 -19.98
N LYS A 219 -5.89 -8.41 -19.72
CA LYS A 219 -6.89 -8.01 -20.71
C LYS A 219 -7.63 -6.76 -20.30
N SER A 220 -7.94 -5.87 -21.26
CA SER A 220 -8.87 -4.79 -21.07
C SER A 220 -10.30 -5.33 -20.98
N ILE A 221 -10.98 -5.10 -19.87
CA ILE A 221 -12.33 -5.57 -19.61
C ILE A 221 -13.35 -4.61 -20.19
N GLN A 222 -13.27 -3.34 -19.76
CA GLN A 222 -14.16 -2.28 -20.18
C GLN A 222 -13.54 -0.92 -19.91
N THR A 223 -13.92 0.07 -20.74
CA THR A 223 -13.68 1.49 -20.47
C THR A 223 -15.01 2.16 -20.19
N VAL A 224 -15.13 2.84 -19.04
CA VAL A 224 -16.35 3.52 -18.62
C VAL A 224 -16.07 4.98 -18.24
N SER A 225 -17.09 5.85 -18.33
CA SER A 225 -17.05 7.18 -17.72
C SER A 225 -17.21 7.05 -16.21
N ILE A 226 -16.49 7.89 -15.45
CA ILE A 226 -16.64 7.94 -13.99
C ILE A 226 -17.98 8.51 -13.58
N GLU A 227 -18.54 9.39 -14.41
CA GLU A 227 -19.89 9.92 -14.21
C GLU A 227 -20.92 8.80 -14.32
N GLY A 228 -21.46 8.35 -13.20
CA GLY A 228 -22.45 7.25 -13.12
C GLY A 228 -21.89 5.88 -12.70
N ALA A 229 -20.57 5.68 -12.66
CA ALA A 229 -19.98 4.46 -12.10
C ALA A 229 -19.86 4.53 -10.58
N THR A 230 -20.26 3.48 -9.85
CA THR A 230 -20.06 3.39 -8.39
C THR A 230 -18.74 2.69 -8.07
N ASN A 231 -18.23 2.88 -6.83
CA ASN A 231 -17.06 2.12 -6.37
C ASN A 231 -17.30 0.60 -6.46
N LYS A 232 -18.56 0.18 -6.23
CA LYS A 232 -18.95 -1.23 -6.35
C LYS A 232 -18.81 -1.73 -7.78
N ASP A 233 -19.32 -0.98 -8.76
CA ASP A 233 -19.23 -1.37 -10.18
C ASP A 233 -17.77 -1.52 -10.61
N LEU A 234 -16.93 -0.56 -10.24
CA LEU A 234 -15.51 -0.57 -10.57
C LEU A 234 -14.78 -1.75 -9.92
N ALA A 235 -15.08 -2.04 -8.65
CA ALA A 235 -14.49 -3.18 -7.95
C ALA A 235 -14.96 -4.53 -8.54
N GLU A 236 -16.24 -4.66 -8.90
CA GLU A 236 -16.77 -5.87 -9.53
C GLU A 236 -16.13 -6.12 -10.91
N MET A 237 -15.91 -5.06 -11.70
CA MET A 237 -15.17 -5.17 -12.97
C MET A 237 -13.72 -5.61 -12.75
N MET A 238 -13.06 -5.06 -11.71
CA MET A 238 -11.66 -5.34 -11.39
C MET A 238 -11.47 -6.78 -10.91
N VAL A 239 -12.29 -7.25 -9.98
CA VAL A 239 -12.19 -8.59 -9.37
C VAL A 239 -12.88 -9.65 -10.23
N GLY A 240 -13.93 -9.30 -10.97
CA GLY A 240 -14.71 -10.20 -11.83
C GLY A 240 -15.78 -11.00 -11.12
N ARG A 241 -16.13 -10.63 -9.91
CA ARG A 241 -17.26 -11.14 -9.12
C ARG A 241 -17.81 -10.00 -8.25
N SER A 242 -18.97 -10.20 -7.67
CA SER A 242 -19.50 -9.24 -6.69
C SER A 242 -18.54 -9.11 -5.51
N VAL A 243 -18.34 -7.86 -5.08
CA VAL A 243 -17.44 -7.49 -3.99
C VAL A 243 -18.23 -6.68 -2.97
N SER A 244 -18.07 -7.02 -1.69
CA SER A 244 -18.59 -6.23 -0.58
C SER A 244 -17.45 -5.46 0.09
N PHE A 245 -17.56 -4.13 0.16
CA PHE A 245 -16.63 -3.29 0.90
C PHE A 245 -16.92 -3.30 2.40
N VAL A 246 -18.14 -3.66 2.79
CA VAL A 246 -18.54 -3.87 4.18
C VAL A 246 -18.48 -5.37 4.43
N THR A 247 -17.62 -5.79 5.31
CA THR A 247 -17.60 -7.19 5.73
C THR A 247 -18.71 -7.43 6.72
N GLU A 248 -19.71 -8.23 6.30
CA GLU A 248 -20.76 -8.65 7.22
C GLU A 248 -20.13 -9.42 8.38
N LYS A 249 -20.44 -9.01 9.59
CA LYS A 249 -20.01 -9.67 10.83
C LYS A 249 -21.14 -9.68 11.84
N GLU A 250 -21.23 -10.76 12.58
CA GLU A 250 -22.15 -10.86 13.70
C GLU A 250 -21.67 -9.99 14.86
N GLU A 251 -22.56 -9.68 15.80
CA GLU A 251 -22.18 -8.97 17.01
C GLU A 251 -21.16 -9.78 17.83
N ALA A 252 -20.08 -9.12 18.23
CA ALA A 252 -19.03 -9.78 19.01
C ALA A 252 -19.58 -10.28 20.35
N GLN A 253 -19.09 -11.43 20.79
CA GLN A 253 -19.37 -12.00 22.11
C GLN A 253 -18.07 -12.06 22.93
N PRO A 254 -17.60 -10.92 23.47
CA PRO A 254 -16.36 -10.87 24.23
C PRO A 254 -16.44 -11.72 25.49
N LYS A 255 -15.37 -12.49 25.74
CA LYS A 255 -15.24 -13.38 26.91
C LYS A 255 -14.14 -12.87 27.85
N GLU A 256 -13.26 -13.77 28.32
CA GLU A 256 -12.14 -13.43 29.19
C GLU A 256 -11.13 -12.51 28.51
N VAL A 257 -10.39 -11.74 29.32
CA VAL A 257 -9.28 -10.90 28.87
C VAL A 257 -8.11 -11.80 28.50
N VAL A 258 -7.66 -11.71 27.25
CA VAL A 258 -6.50 -12.43 26.72
C VAL A 258 -5.24 -11.57 26.76
N LEU A 259 -5.31 -10.32 26.31
CA LEU A 259 -4.24 -9.33 26.43
C LEU A 259 -4.63 -8.24 27.42
N GLN A 260 -3.77 -7.97 28.38
CA GLN A 260 -3.92 -6.84 29.31
C GLN A 260 -2.63 -6.04 29.35
N ILE A 261 -2.71 -4.78 29.06
CA ILE A 261 -1.63 -3.80 29.11
C ILE A 261 -1.98 -2.77 30.18
N SER A 262 -1.04 -2.47 31.08
CA SER A 262 -1.22 -1.53 32.18
C SER A 262 -0.05 -0.57 32.28
N ASP A 263 -0.32 0.73 32.16
CA ASP A 263 0.62 1.86 32.33
C ASP A 263 1.95 1.67 31.58
N LEU A 264 1.85 1.16 30.35
CA LEU A 264 2.99 0.76 29.53
C LEU A 264 3.77 1.98 29.03
N VAL A 265 5.09 1.98 29.27
CA VAL A 265 6.02 2.96 28.71
C VAL A 265 7.07 2.23 27.87
N VAL A 266 7.18 2.64 26.60
CA VAL A 266 8.16 2.10 25.65
C VAL A 266 8.90 3.22 24.97
N ASN A 267 10.22 3.14 24.87
CA ASN A 267 11.03 4.13 24.20
C ASN A 267 11.26 3.76 22.73
N GLU A 268 11.33 4.78 21.85
CA GLU A 268 11.90 4.63 20.51
C GLU A 268 13.43 4.42 20.55
N ASN A 269 14.06 4.25 19.38
CA ASN A 269 15.50 3.98 19.28
C ASN A 269 16.38 5.12 19.80
N ARG A 270 15.90 6.37 19.79
CA ARG A 270 16.59 7.55 20.32
C ARG A 270 16.42 7.72 21.83
N GLY A 271 15.69 6.83 22.49
CA GLY A 271 15.48 6.85 23.94
C GLY A 271 14.33 7.76 24.42
N VAL A 272 13.58 8.37 23.49
CA VAL A 272 12.38 9.16 23.79
C VAL A 272 11.17 8.22 23.95
N PRO A 273 10.26 8.46 24.92
CA PRO A 273 9.06 7.65 25.07
C PRO A 273 8.14 7.77 23.83
N ALA A 274 7.93 6.65 23.14
CA ALA A 274 6.97 6.53 22.04
C ALA A 274 5.61 6.03 22.52
N VAL A 275 5.58 5.19 23.57
CA VAL A 275 4.36 4.78 24.29
C VAL A 275 4.45 5.36 25.70
N LYS A 276 3.38 6.02 26.16
CA LYS A 276 3.38 6.85 27.38
C LYS A 276 2.19 6.46 28.28
N GLU A 277 2.43 5.58 29.26
CA GLU A 277 1.43 5.12 30.26
C GLU A 277 0.15 4.57 29.58
N LEU A 278 0.35 3.79 28.51
CA LEU A 278 -0.75 3.22 27.75
C LEU A 278 -1.37 2.01 28.47
N SER A 279 -2.68 2.00 28.61
CA SER A 279 -3.45 0.88 29.13
C SER A 279 -4.51 0.45 28.10
N LEU A 280 -4.58 -0.88 27.84
CA LEU A 280 -5.51 -1.48 26.89
C LEU A 280 -5.77 -2.93 27.24
N ASP A 281 -6.99 -3.42 27.03
CA ASP A 281 -7.34 -4.84 27.09
C ASP A 281 -7.91 -5.35 25.76
N VAL A 282 -7.66 -6.63 25.45
CA VAL A 282 -8.28 -7.34 24.33
C VAL A 282 -8.83 -8.66 24.85
N ARG A 283 -10.09 -8.96 24.55
CA ARG A 283 -10.81 -10.13 25.01
C ARG A 283 -10.91 -11.21 23.95
N ALA A 284 -11.07 -12.43 24.37
CA ALA A 284 -11.44 -13.53 23.48
C ALA A 284 -12.79 -13.24 22.80
N GLY A 285 -12.86 -13.47 21.49
CA GLY A 285 -14.07 -13.23 20.70
C GLY A 285 -14.31 -11.76 20.33
N GLU A 286 -13.29 -10.89 20.40
CA GLU A 286 -13.38 -9.52 19.89
C GLU A 286 -12.19 -9.13 19.00
N ILE A 287 -12.43 -8.17 18.13
CA ILE A 287 -11.40 -7.43 17.41
C ILE A 287 -11.28 -6.02 18.00
N VAL A 288 -10.11 -5.70 18.56
CA VAL A 288 -9.78 -4.33 18.96
C VAL A 288 -8.90 -3.72 17.86
N GLY A 289 -9.37 -2.63 17.27
CA GLY A 289 -8.62 -1.85 16.30
C GLY A 289 -7.86 -0.70 16.95
N ILE A 290 -6.62 -0.46 16.56
CA ILE A 290 -5.86 0.73 16.94
C ILE A 290 -5.83 1.68 15.75
N ALA A 291 -6.50 2.82 15.87
CA ALA A 291 -6.47 3.93 14.92
C ALA A 291 -5.45 4.97 15.36
N GLY A 292 -4.63 5.49 14.44
CA GLY A 292 -3.65 6.54 14.74
C GLY A 292 -2.82 6.89 13.51
N ILE A 293 -2.14 8.04 13.55
CA ILE A 293 -1.20 8.47 12.51
C ILE A 293 0.13 7.74 12.72
N ASP A 294 0.83 7.43 11.64
CA ASP A 294 2.16 6.83 11.72
C ASP A 294 3.11 7.63 12.64
N GLY A 295 3.91 6.92 13.45
CA GLY A 295 4.80 7.51 14.43
C GLY A 295 4.16 7.83 15.79
N ASN A 296 2.90 7.49 16.02
CA ASN A 296 2.23 7.69 17.33
C ASN A 296 2.45 6.55 18.34
N GLY A 297 3.41 5.65 18.10
CA GLY A 297 3.80 4.60 19.05
C GLY A 297 3.21 3.22 18.78
N GLN A 298 2.45 3.03 17.68
CA GLN A 298 1.82 1.75 17.33
C GLN A 298 2.86 0.64 17.11
N SER A 299 3.91 0.92 16.35
CA SER A 299 4.98 -0.05 16.06
C SER A 299 5.74 -0.43 17.32
N GLU A 300 6.04 0.54 18.19
CA GLU A 300 6.70 0.31 19.49
C GLU A 300 5.83 -0.53 20.43
N LEU A 301 4.52 -0.27 20.44
CA LEU A 301 3.55 -1.06 21.21
C LEU A 301 3.55 -2.53 20.77
N ILE A 302 3.41 -2.79 19.47
CA ILE A 302 3.41 -4.15 18.94
C ILE A 302 4.75 -4.85 19.20
N GLN A 303 5.87 -4.15 18.98
CA GLN A 303 7.20 -4.71 19.27
C GLN A 303 7.39 -5.03 20.76
N ALA A 304 6.79 -4.24 21.67
CA ALA A 304 6.84 -4.53 23.11
C ALA A 304 6.00 -5.77 23.46
N ILE A 305 4.77 -5.89 22.91
CA ILE A 305 3.90 -7.07 23.15
C ILE A 305 4.56 -8.34 22.62
N THR A 306 5.24 -8.28 21.49
CA THR A 306 5.90 -9.42 20.85
C THR A 306 7.31 -9.71 21.38
N GLY A 307 7.81 -8.89 22.33
CA GLY A 307 9.14 -9.05 22.94
C GLY A 307 10.31 -8.63 22.07
N LEU A 308 10.02 -7.94 20.94
CA LEU A 308 11.04 -7.39 20.03
C LEU A 308 11.63 -6.07 20.55
N ARG A 309 10.97 -5.41 21.50
CA ARG A 309 11.42 -4.15 22.10
C ARG A 309 11.33 -4.20 23.62
N LYS A 310 12.33 -3.60 24.28
CA LYS A 310 12.36 -3.52 25.75
C LYS A 310 11.30 -2.54 26.27
N VAL A 311 10.56 -2.97 27.27
CA VAL A 311 9.63 -2.15 28.04
C VAL A 311 10.42 -1.35 29.08
N LYS A 312 10.13 -0.05 29.22
CA LYS A 312 10.75 0.81 30.24
C LYS A 312 10.04 0.66 31.59
N SER A 313 8.70 0.66 31.57
CA SER A 313 7.86 0.43 32.78
C SER A 313 6.46 -0.02 32.33
N GLY A 314 5.68 -0.47 33.29
CA GLY A 314 4.34 -1.03 33.05
C GLY A 314 4.34 -2.55 32.95
N SER A 315 3.19 -3.13 32.61
CA SER A 315 2.98 -4.58 32.59
C SER A 315 2.24 -4.97 31.30
N ILE A 316 2.62 -6.11 30.73
CA ILE A 316 1.91 -6.77 29.62
C ILE A 316 1.63 -8.19 30.04
N LYS A 317 0.35 -8.54 30.15
CA LYS A 317 -0.08 -9.91 30.50
C LYS A 317 -0.83 -10.56 29.34
N ILE A 318 -0.50 -11.81 29.06
CA ILE A 318 -1.22 -12.66 28.12
C ILE A 318 -1.82 -13.83 28.92
N LYS A 319 -3.16 -13.95 28.89
CA LYS A 319 -3.91 -14.91 29.72
C LYS A 319 -3.46 -14.86 31.20
N GLY A 320 -3.28 -13.65 31.74
CA GLY A 320 -2.87 -13.40 33.12
C GLY A 320 -1.37 -13.61 33.42
N GLN A 321 -0.57 -14.09 32.47
CA GLN A 321 0.87 -14.29 32.65
C GLN A 321 1.66 -13.09 32.15
N GLU A 322 2.60 -12.58 32.97
CA GLU A 322 3.46 -11.46 32.62
C GLU A 322 4.45 -11.88 31.50
N VAL A 323 4.54 -11.05 30.44
CA VAL A 323 5.42 -11.33 29.29
C VAL A 323 6.55 -10.33 29.13
N VAL A 324 6.58 -9.25 29.90
CA VAL A 324 7.67 -8.26 29.83
C VAL A 324 9.01 -8.94 30.12
N GLY A 325 9.97 -8.74 29.21
CA GLY A 325 11.30 -9.35 29.30
C GLY A 325 11.42 -10.79 28.80
N LEU A 326 10.32 -11.40 28.36
CA LEU A 326 10.41 -12.71 27.70
C LEU A 326 10.96 -12.53 26.26
N SER A 327 11.61 -13.57 25.76
CA SER A 327 12.06 -13.60 24.36
C SER A 327 10.86 -13.75 23.41
N PRO A 328 10.95 -13.24 22.15
CA PRO A 328 9.89 -13.40 21.14
C PRO A 328 9.44 -14.86 20.97
N ARG A 329 10.37 -15.81 20.98
CA ARG A 329 10.06 -17.25 20.89
C ARG A 329 9.17 -17.73 22.03
N LYS A 330 9.46 -17.33 23.28
CA LYS A 330 8.64 -17.72 24.44
C LYS A 330 7.22 -17.16 24.33
N ILE A 331 7.09 -15.90 23.87
CA ILE A 331 5.77 -15.27 23.64
C ILE A 331 5.03 -16.00 22.53
N THR A 332 5.70 -16.32 21.43
CA THR A 332 5.14 -17.11 20.33
C THR A 332 4.66 -18.48 20.80
N GLU A 333 5.41 -19.15 21.69
CA GLU A 333 5.05 -20.45 22.28
C GLU A 333 3.88 -20.37 23.28
N MET A 334 3.49 -19.16 23.73
CA MET A 334 2.26 -18.91 24.50
C MET A 334 1.02 -18.71 23.61
N ASN A 335 1.03 -19.21 22.38
CA ASN A 335 -0.04 -19.10 21.39
C ASN A 335 -0.34 -17.65 20.97
N VAL A 336 0.71 -16.84 20.85
CA VAL A 336 0.63 -15.50 20.24
C VAL A 336 1.12 -15.59 18.80
N SER A 337 0.35 -15.08 17.88
CA SER A 337 0.71 -14.90 16.46
C SER A 337 0.80 -13.44 16.10
N HIS A 338 1.73 -13.11 15.21
CA HIS A 338 1.97 -11.74 14.77
C HIS A 338 2.15 -11.67 13.25
N VAL A 339 1.25 -10.94 12.59
CA VAL A 339 1.38 -10.51 11.20
C VAL A 339 2.04 -9.13 11.22
N PRO A 340 3.29 -8.98 10.75
CA PRO A 340 4.03 -7.74 10.86
C PRO A 340 3.57 -6.69 9.83
N GLU A 341 3.90 -5.42 10.10
CA GLU A 341 3.60 -4.30 9.24
C GLU A 341 4.32 -4.38 7.89
N ASP A 342 5.62 -4.68 7.91
CA ASP A 342 6.43 -4.83 6.70
C ASP A 342 6.66 -6.32 6.39
N ARG A 343 5.93 -6.82 5.39
CA ARG A 343 6.00 -8.21 4.98
C ARG A 343 7.37 -8.62 4.40
N HIS A 344 8.13 -7.67 3.82
CA HIS A 344 9.41 -7.93 3.19
C HIS A 344 10.57 -7.90 4.20
N ARG A 345 10.50 -6.99 5.18
CA ARG A 345 11.54 -6.86 6.20
C ARG A 345 11.38 -7.85 7.36
N ASP A 346 10.12 -8.00 7.82
CA ASP A 346 9.83 -8.69 9.08
C ASP A 346 8.93 -9.93 8.89
N GLY A 347 8.28 -10.07 7.71
CA GLY A 347 7.30 -11.13 7.47
C GLY A 347 7.84 -12.35 6.75
N LEU A 348 8.65 -12.18 5.72
CA LEU A 348 9.15 -13.23 4.83
C LEU A 348 10.66 -13.09 4.61
N VAL A 349 11.33 -14.20 4.41
CA VAL A 349 12.68 -14.25 3.83
C VAL A 349 12.50 -14.47 2.33
N LEU A 350 12.64 -13.40 1.54
CA LEU A 350 12.24 -13.39 0.13
C LEU A 350 12.98 -14.39 -0.76
N GLU A 351 14.23 -14.68 -0.46
CA GLU A 351 15.08 -15.63 -1.20
C GLU A 351 14.80 -17.10 -0.83
N MET A 352 14.18 -17.36 0.32
CA MET A 352 13.83 -18.71 0.77
C MET A 352 12.56 -19.20 0.07
N MET A 353 12.44 -20.53 -0.02
CA MET A 353 11.25 -21.18 -0.57
C MET A 353 9.99 -20.78 0.20
N LEU A 354 8.83 -20.76 -0.49
CA LEU A 354 7.55 -20.53 0.15
C LEU A 354 7.29 -21.54 1.27
N SER A 355 7.61 -22.82 1.06
CA SER A 355 7.45 -23.88 2.06
C SER A 355 8.30 -23.62 3.34
N GLU A 356 9.51 -23.12 3.19
CA GLU A 356 10.37 -22.76 4.32
C GLU A 356 9.83 -21.56 5.08
N ASN A 357 9.33 -20.54 4.36
CA ASN A 357 8.68 -19.38 4.95
C ASN A 357 7.40 -19.76 5.73
N ILE A 358 6.60 -20.68 5.21
CA ILE A 358 5.40 -21.19 5.90
C ILE A 358 5.78 -21.95 7.17
N ALA A 359 6.86 -22.76 7.13
CA ALA A 359 7.32 -23.53 8.29
C ALA A 359 8.13 -22.70 9.30
N LEU A 360 8.49 -21.44 9.01
CA LEU A 360 9.49 -20.64 9.75
C LEU A 360 9.24 -20.55 11.26
N GLN A 361 7.98 -20.52 11.70
CA GLN A 361 7.60 -20.42 13.11
C GLN A 361 7.50 -21.78 13.82
N THR A 362 7.47 -22.88 13.06
CA THR A 362 7.16 -24.21 13.58
C THR A 362 8.17 -25.28 13.14
N TYR A 363 9.20 -24.92 12.36
CA TYR A 363 10.17 -25.85 11.76
C TYR A 363 10.81 -26.82 12.74
N TYR A 364 10.96 -26.43 14.02
CA TYR A 364 11.60 -27.21 15.06
C TYR A 364 10.65 -28.23 15.74
N LYS A 365 9.37 -28.21 15.42
CA LYS A 365 8.35 -29.10 15.97
C LYS A 365 8.19 -30.35 15.10
N GLU A 366 7.85 -31.51 15.73
CA GLU A 366 7.37 -32.65 14.93
C GLU A 366 6.03 -32.33 14.26
N PRO A 367 5.79 -32.81 13.06
CA PRO A 367 6.61 -33.72 12.24
C PRO A 367 7.62 -33.02 11.31
N LEU A 368 7.74 -31.67 11.36
CA LEU A 368 8.60 -30.89 10.46
C LEU A 368 10.09 -31.08 10.74
N SER A 369 10.44 -31.41 12.00
CA SER A 369 11.79 -31.75 12.42
C SER A 369 11.77 -32.89 13.42
N LYS A 370 12.80 -33.74 13.35
CA LYS A 370 13.04 -34.80 14.34
C LYS A 370 14.53 -34.86 14.69
N ASN A 371 14.86 -34.78 15.99
CA ASN A 371 16.23 -34.77 16.49
C ASN A 371 17.12 -33.70 15.85
N GLY A 372 16.56 -32.53 15.56
CA GLY A 372 17.29 -31.40 14.93
C GLY A 372 17.47 -31.52 13.40
N VAL A 373 16.94 -32.57 12.77
CA VAL A 373 17.00 -32.77 11.33
C VAL A 373 15.65 -32.38 10.71
N LEU A 374 15.65 -31.46 9.73
CA LEU A 374 14.45 -31.02 9.02
C LEU A 374 13.94 -32.10 8.05
N ASN A 375 12.64 -32.29 8.03
CA ASN A 375 11.97 -33.19 7.09
C ASN A 375 11.29 -32.35 5.96
N TYR A 376 12.02 -32.11 4.89
CA TYR A 376 11.52 -31.31 3.75
C TYR A 376 10.28 -31.90 3.08
N ASN A 377 10.09 -33.22 3.08
CA ASN A 377 8.87 -33.82 2.57
C ASN A 377 7.66 -33.41 3.41
N GLN A 378 7.78 -33.38 4.72
CA GLN A 378 6.72 -32.93 5.61
C GLN A 378 6.52 -31.41 5.50
N ILE A 379 7.60 -30.62 5.42
CA ILE A 379 7.56 -29.16 5.23
C ILE A 379 6.80 -28.80 3.93
N ASN A 380 7.15 -29.45 2.82
CA ASN A 380 6.51 -29.22 1.53
C ASN A 380 5.03 -29.67 1.53
N SER A 381 4.72 -30.79 2.16
CA SER A 381 3.32 -31.26 2.29
C SER A 381 2.49 -30.31 3.15
N TYR A 382 3.05 -29.81 4.24
CA TYR A 382 2.43 -28.82 5.11
C TYR A 382 2.18 -27.51 4.37
N ALA A 383 3.16 -27.03 3.60
CA ALA A 383 3.00 -25.84 2.79
C ALA A 383 1.91 -25.97 1.75
N ARG A 384 1.85 -27.09 1.00
CA ARG A 384 0.78 -27.34 0.00
C ARG A 384 -0.59 -27.31 0.65
N LYS A 385 -0.77 -27.93 1.81
CA LYS A 385 -2.02 -27.88 2.57
C LYS A 385 -2.44 -26.43 2.85
N LEU A 386 -1.51 -25.62 3.39
CA LEU A 386 -1.82 -24.22 3.71
C LEU A 386 -2.03 -23.34 2.48
N MET A 387 -1.29 -23.59 1.41
CA MET A 387 -1.52 -22.89 0.13
C MET A 387 -2.95 -23.11 -0.39
N GLU A 388 -3.46 -24.34 -0.31
CA GLU A 388 -4.82 -24.67 -0.71
C GLU A 388 -5.86 -24.05 0.23
N GLU A 389 -5.68 -24.22 1.56
CA GLU A 389 -6.63 -23.72 2.57
C GLU A 389 -6.75 -22.20 2.58
N PHE A 390 -5.64 -21.49 2.32
CA PHE A 390 -5.57 -20.02 2.37
C PHE A 390 -5.55 -19.37 0.99
N ASP A 391 -5.82 -20.11 -0.09
CA ASP A 391 -5.80 -19.60 -1.47
C ASP A 391 -4.49 -18.84 -1.79
N VAL A 392 -3.34 -19.38 -1.37
CA VAL A 392 -2.03 -18.83 -1.73
C VAL A 392 -1.65 -19.34 -3.10
N ARG A 393 -1.64 -18.44 -4.08
CA ARG A 393 -1.37 -18.78 -5.47
C ARG A 393 0.11 -18.62 -5.80
N ALA A 394 0.75 -19.73 -6.07
CA ALA A 394 2.12 -19.83 -6.55
C ALA A 394 2.22 -20.99 -7.53
N ALA A 395 3.29 -21.07 -8.33
CA ALA A 395 3.52 -22.19 -9.25
C ALA A 395 3.63 -23.53 -8.48
N ASN A 396 4.32 -23.51 -7.34
CA ASN A 396 4.43 -24.61 -6.39
C ASN A 396 4.98 -24.09 -5.05
N GLU A 397 5.14 -24.97 -4.07
CA GLU A 397 5.61 -24.63 -2.72
C GLU A 397 7.13 -24.36 -2.61
N ILE A 398 7.91 -24.71 -3.65
CA ILE A 398 9.38 -24.54 -3.65
C ILE A 398 9.86 -23.29 -4.37
N VAL A 399 8.95 -22.47 -4.91
CA VAL A 399 9.34 -21.16 -5.49
C VAL A 399 9.81 -20.21 -4.38
N PRO A 400 10.76 -19.32 -4.67
CA PRO A 400 11.14 -18.29 -3.70
C PRO A 400 9.96 -17.36 -3.39
N ALA A 401 9.85 -16.89 -2.15
CA ALA A 401 8.76 -16.01 -1.73
C ALA A 401 8.72 -14.69 -2.52
N SER A 402 9.86 -14.24 -3.06
CA SER A 402 9.97 -13.09 -3.96
C SER A 402 9.19 -13.23 -5.26
N ALA A 403 8.92 -14.45 -5.71
CA ALA A 403 8.16 -14.71 -6.94
C ALA A 403 6.63 -14.52 -6.76
N LEU A 404 6.14 -14.37 -5.53
CA LEU A 404 4.72 -14.19 -5.25
C LEU A 404 4.31 -12.71 -5.39
N SER A 405 3.06 -12.49 -5.80
CA SER A 405 2.45 -11.16 -5.68
C SER A 405 2.29 -10.76 -4.20
N GLY A 406 2.23 -9.46 -3.91
CA GLY A 406 2.07 -8.94 -2.55
C GLY A 406 0.86 -9.53 -1.82
N GLY A 407 -0.27 -9.74 -2.50
CA GLY A 407 -1.45 -10.38 -1.94
C GLY A 407 -1.20 -11.85 -1.55
N ASN A 408 -0.47 -12.61 -2.38
CA ASN A 408 -0.13 -14.00 -2.05
C ASN A 408 0.95 -14.09 -0.96
N GLN A 409 1.89 -13.14 -0.91
CA GLN A 409 2.85 -13.03 0.20
C GLN A 409 2.13 -12.80 1.53
N GLN A 410 1.16 -11.88 1.56
CA GLN A 410 0.36 -11.59 2.75
C GLN A 410 -0.50 -12.79 3.17
N LYS A 411 -1.15 -13.46 2.21
CA LYS A 411 -1.91 -14.70 2.47
C LYS A 411 -1.01 -15.80 3.06
N ALA A 412 0.24 -15.94 2.59
CA ALA A 412 1.20 -16.90 3.13
C ALA A 412 1.59 -16.61 4.57
N ILE A 413 1.80 -15.32 4.92
CA ILE A 413 2.06 -14.90 6.30
C ILE A 413 0.84 -15.21 7.18
N ILE A 414 -0.35 -14.82 6.75
CA ILE A 414 -1.60 -15.08 7.50
C ILE A 414 -1.83 -16.57 7.66
N ALA A 415 -1.61 -17.38 6.62
CA ALA A 415 -1.71 -18.84 6.69
C ALA A 415 -0.80 -19.42 7.78
N ARG A 416 0.47 -19.01 7.78
CA ARG A 416 1.46 -19.41 8.80
C ARG A 416 1.03 -19.04 10.22
N GLU A 417 0.55 -17.82 10.41
CA GLU A 417 0.20 -17.29 11.72
C GLU A 417 -1.14 -17.85 12.25
N VAL A 418 -2.13 -18.03 11.38
CA VAL A 418 -3.46 -18.52 11.75
C VAL A 418 -3.49 -20.04 11.98
N ASP A 419 -2.78 -20.84 11.14
CA ASP A 419 -2.74 -22.31 11.30
C ASP A 419 -2.14 -22.76 12.67
N ARG A 420 -1.35 -21.89 13.27
CA ARG A 420 -0.85 -22.10 14.66
C ARG A 420 -1.94 -22.08 15.72
N ASN A 421 -3.17 -21.71 15.35
CA ASN A 421 -4.35 -21.62 16.22
C ASN A 421 -4.10 -20.71 17.45
N PRO A 422 -3.71 -19.44 17.26
CA PRO A 422 -3.35 -18.54 18.36
C PRO A 422 -4.52 -18.24 19.29
N ASP A 423 -4.21 -17.93 20.55
CA ASP A 423 -5.19 -17.32 21.48
C ASP A 423 -5.25 -15.81 21.28
N LEU A 424 -4.10 -15.20 20.92
CA LEU A 424 -3.98 -13.77 20.55
C LEU A 424 -3.37 -13.66 19.16
N LEU A 425 -4.09 -13.04 18.24
CA LEU A 425 -3.64 -12.71 16.89
C LEU A 425 -3.43 -11.20 16.79
N ILE A 426 -2.18 -10.77 16.60
CA ILE A 426 -1.80 -9.37 16.39
C ILE A 426 -1.58 -9.18 14.90
N VAL A 427 -2.21 -8.17 14.31
CA VAL A 427 -2.16 -7.93 12.87
C VAL A 427 -1.89 -6.45 12.60
N SER A 428 -0.73 -6.18 12.03
CA SER A 428 -0.32 -4.81 11.69
C SER A 428 -0.42 -4.58 10.19
N GLN A 429 -1.14 -3.54 9.76
CA GLN A 429 -1.30 -3.13 8.37
C GLN A 429 -1.65 -4.30 7.41
N PRO A 430 -2.67 -5.12 7.73
CA PRO A 430 -2.90 -6.40 7.04
C PRO A 430 -3.16 -6.27 5.54
N THR A 431 -3.64 -5.12 5.09
CA THR A 431 -4.07 -4.92 3.70
C THR A 431 -3.24 -3.90 2.94
N ARG A 432 -2.18 -3.36 3.55
CA ARG A 432 -1.34 -2.33 2.95
C ARG A 432 -0.77 -2.76 1.59
N GLY A 433 -1.12 -2.00 0.53
CA GLY A 433 -0.65 -2.24 -0.84
C GLY A 433 -1.22 -3.52 -1.47
N LEU A 434 -2.40 -3.96 -1.02
CA LEU A 434 -3.10 -5.10 -1.59
C LEU A 434 -4.27 -4.66 -2.49
N ASP A 435 -4.67 -5.56 -3.37
CA ASP A 435 -5.88 -5.39 -4.16
C ASP A 435 -7.16 -5.70 -3.37
N VAL A 436 -8.31 -5.23 -3.87
CA VAL A 436 -9.61 -5.35 -3.20
C VAL A 436 -9.98 -6.81 -2.93
N GLY A 437 -9.64 -7.74 -3.84
CA GLY A 437 -9.93 -9.16 -3.65
C GLY A 437 -9.14 -9.78 -2.50
N ALA A 438 -7.87 -9.40 -2.35
CA ALA A 438 -7.03 -9.83 -1.23
C ALA A 438 -7.50 -9.19 0.10
N ILE A 439 -7.90 -7.91 0.08
CA ILE A 439 -8.44 -7.19 1.24
C ILE A 439 -9.69 -7.93 1.78
N GLU A 440 -10.68 -8.17 0.92
CA GLU A 440 -11.91 -8.88 1.30
C GLU A 440 -11.63 -10.25 1.91
N TYR A 441 -10.70 -11.00 1.32
CA TYR A 441 -10.31 -12.31 1.81
C TYR A 441 -9.71 -12.23 3.23
N ILE A 442 -8.79 -11.30 3.45
CA ILE A 442 -8.11 -11.10 4.72
C ILE A 442 -9.10 -10.69 5.81
N HIS A 443 -9.99 -9.72 5.51
CA HIS A 443 -11.01 -9.26 6.44
C HIS A 443 -11.92 -10.41 6.90
N LYS A 444 -12.44 -11.21 5.95
CA LYS A 444 -13.24 -12.40 6.27
C LYS A 444 -12.50 -13.39 7.15
N ARG A 445 -11.19 -13.57 6.91
CA ARG A 445 -10.39 -14.49 7.70
C ARG A 445 -10.19 -14.00 9.13
N LEU A 446 -9.90 -12.71 9.32
CA LEU A 446 -9.74 -12.12 10.66
C LEU A 446 -11.02 -12.18 11.47
N ILE A 447 -12.17 -11.86 10.86
CA ILE A 447 -13.48 -11.99 11.50
C ILE A 447 -13.75 -13.46 11.86
N GLY A 448 -13.44 -14.40 10.95
CA GLY A 448 -13.57 -15.82 11.24
C GLY A 448 -12.71 -16.31 12.41
N GLU A 449 -11.54 -15.73 12.65
CA GLU A 449 -10.74 -16.05 13.84
C GLU A 449 -11.39 -15.47 15.13
N ARG A 450 -11.90 -14.22 15.08
CA ARG A 450 -12.71 -13.65 16.17
C ARG A 450 -13.92 -14.55 16.53
N ASP A 451 -14.66 -14.99 15.51
CA ASP A 451 -15.87 -15.81 15.69
C ASP A 451 -15.57 -17.19 16.29
N LYS A 452 -14.33 -17.69 16.08
CA LYS A 452 -13.81 -18.88 16.78
C LYS A 452 -13.44 -18.61 18.24
N GLY A 453 -13.63 -17.39 18.74
CA GLY A 453 -13.32 -16.99 20.10
C GLY A 453 -11.87 -16.55 20.32
N LYS A 454 -11.13 -16.19 19.27
CA LYS A 454 -9.78 -15.64 19.38
C LYS A 454 -9.81 -14.16 19.75
N ALA A 455 -8.79 -13.68 20.47
CA ALA A 455 -8.53 -12.25 20.65
C ALA A 455 -7.76 -11.73 19.46
N VAL A 456 -8.22 -10.66 18.82
CA VAL A 456 -7.58 -10.07 17.65
C VAL A 456 -7.26 -8.60 17.92
N LEU A 457 -6.01 -8.21 17.77
CA LEU A 457 -5.55 -6.83 17.83
C LEU A 457 -5.13 -6.39 16.42
N VAL A 458 -5.88 -5.44 15.83
CA VAL A 458 -5.59 -4.91 14.49
C VAL A 458 -5.02 -3.51 14.61
N VAL A 459 -3.91 -3.25 13.94
CA VAL A 459 -3.35 -1.89 13.78
C VAL A 459 -3.38 -1.54 12.31
N SER A 460 -4.05 -0.45 11.94
CA SER A 460 -4.10 0.04 10.57
C SER A 460 -4.15 1.56 10.52
N PHE A 461 -3.53 2.14 9.49
CA PHE A 461 -3.64 3.56 9.16
C PHE A 461 -4.88 3.84 8.30
N GLU A 462 -5.48 2.80 7.73
CA GLU A 462 -6.70 2.89 6.93
C GLU A 462 -7.93 2.87 7.84
N LEU A 463 -8.58 4.03 8.03
CA LEU A 463 -9.74 4.15 8.92
C LEU A 463 -10.91 3.26 8.48
N ASP A 464 -11.08 3.04 7.17
CA ASP A 464 -12.11 2.12 6.67
C ASP A 464 -11.87 0.69 7.14
N GLU A 465 -10.62 0.24 7.16
CA GLU A 465 -10.26 -1.08 7.66
C GLU A 465 -10.58 -1.20 9.15
N ILE A 466 -10.17 -0.20 9.94
CA ILE A 466 -10.43 -0.16 11.39
C ILE A 466 -11.94 -0.17 11.68
N ILE A 467 -12.73 0.68 11.02
CA ILE A 467 -14.19 0.76 11.21
C ILE A 467 -14.88 -0.54 10.82
N ASN A 468 -14.47 -1.15 9.70
CA ASN A 468 -15.12 -2.36 9.19
C ASN A 468 -14.79 -3.61 10.01
N LEU A 469 -13.57 -3.74 10.53
CA LEU A 469 -13.13 -4.94 11.24
C LEU A 469 -13.43 -4.88 12.74
N SER A 470 -13.22 -3.74 13.38
CA SER A 470 -13.15 -3.65 14.84
C SER A 470 -14.51 -3.73 15.51
N ASP A 471 -14.54 -4.31 16.68
CA ASP A 471 -15.68 -4.28 17.61
C ASP A 471 -15.51 -3.12 18.61
N ARG A 472 -14.25 -2.78 18.96
CA ARG A 472 -13.84 -1.57 19.67
C ARG A 472 -12.66 -0.92 18.96
N ILE A 473 -12.62 0.40 18.90
CA ILE A 473 -11.54 1.19 18.32
C ILE A 473 -10.84 1.98 19.42
N ALA A 474 -9.58 1.68 19.67
CA ALA A 474 -8.70 2.47 20.52
C ALA A 474 -7.96 3.49 19.65
N VAL A 475 -8.11 4.77 19.92
CA VAL A 475 -7.45 5.83 19.16
C VAL A 475 -6.19 6.23 19.90
N ILE A 476 -5.04 6.13 19.21
CA ILE A 476 -3.73 6.51 19.76
C ILE A 476 -3.27 7.84 19.18
N HIS A 477 -2.79 8.73 20.06
CA HIS A 477 -2.12 9.98 19.71
C HIS A 477 -1.00 10.24 20.71
N ASP A 478 0.18 10.63 20.19
CA ASP A 478 1.38 10.93 21.01
C ASP A 478 1.68 9.88 22.08
N GLY A 479 1.54 8.59 21.73
CA GLY A 479 1.83 7.45 22.60
C GLY A 479 0.79 7.13 23.67
N LYS A 480 -0.38 7.77 23.66
CA LYS A 480 -1.47 7.57 24.62
C LYS A 480 -2.77 7.19 23.94
N ILE A 481 -3.61 6.41 24.62
CA ILE A 481 -4.98 6.19 24.16
C ILE A 481 -5.80 7.42 24.50
N GLN A 482 -6.34 8.09 23.48
CA GLN A 482 -7.22 9.27 23.63
C GLN A 482 -8.67 8.87 23.94
N GLY A 483 -9.08 7.71 23.48
CA GLY A 483 -10.42 7.18 23.72
C GLY A 483 -10.59 5.79 23.13
N ILE A 484 -11.60 5.09 23.61
CA ILE A 484 -12.05 3.80 23.08
C ILE A 484 -13.52 3.95 22.70
N VAL A 485 -13.83 3.77 21.42
CA VAL A 485 -15.17 3.98 20.87
C VAL A 485 -15.64 2.74 20.11
N LYS A 486 -16.96 2.59 19.92
CA LYS A 486 -17.49 1.56 19.03
C LYS A 486 -17.61 2.10 17.60
N PRO A 487 -17.41 1.25 16.57
CA PRO A 487 -17.58 1.65 15.17
C PRO A 487 -18.97 2.24 14.86
N SER A 488 -20.03 1.76 15.56
CA SER A 488 -21.40 2.23 15.41
C SER A 488 -21.66 3.61 16.03
N GLU A 489 -20.77 4.09 16.89
CA GLU A 489 -20.90 5.32 17.68
C GLU A 489 -19.96 6.42 17.19
N THR A 490 -19.22 6.21 16.06
CA THR A 490 -18.22 7.15 15.54
C THR A 490 -18.20 7.15 14.01
N ASN A 491 -17.46 8.10 13.46
CA ASN A 491 -17.22 8.24 12.02
C ASN A 491 -15.77 8.66 11.75
N LYS A 492 -15.37 8.65 10.45
CA LYS A 492 -14.00 9.01 10.05
C LYS A 492 -13.55 10.40 10.52
N GLN A 493 -14.46 11.37 10.55
CA GLN A 493 -14.12 12.75 10.95
C GLN A 493 -13.82 12.82 12.44
N GLU A 494 -14.63 12.18 13.27
CA GLU A 494 -14.41 12.10 14.72
C GLU A 494 -13.15 11.33 15.07
N LEU A 495 -12.91 10.18 14.43
CA LEU A 495 -11.65 9.46 14.58
C LEU A 495 -10.46 10.32 14.18
N GLY A 496 -10.57 11.07 13.08
CA GLY A 496 -9.54 12.00 12.63
C GLY A 496 -9.24 13.10 13.65
N ILE A 497 -10.25 13.64 14.33
CA ILE A 497 -10.08 14.63 15.41
C ILE A 497 -9.32 14.01 16.59
N LEU A 498 -9.73 12.84 17.06
CA LEU A 498 -9.05 12.12 18.14
C LEU A 498 -7.61 11.76 17.78
N MET A 499 -7.36 11.32 16.55
CA MET A 499 -6.00 11.02 16.05
C MET A 499 -5.10 12.24 15.99
N ALA A 500 -5.67 13.45 15.87
CA ALA A 500 -4.96 14.71 15.93
C ALA A 500 -4.81 15.28 17.37
N GLY A 501 -5.27 14.54 18.39
CA GLY A 501 -5.24 14.97 19.80
C GLY A 501 -6.36 15.91 20.21
N GLY A 502 -7.40 16.05 19.38
CA GLY A 502 -8.61 16.79 19.72
C GLY A 502 -9.57 15.98 20.60
N GLU A 503 -10.53 16.67 21.23
CA GLU A 503 -11.62 16.05 21.99
C GLU A 503 -12.93 16.04 21.17
N ILE A 504 -13.68 14.94 21.22
CA ILE A 504 -15.04 14.93 20.72
C ILE A 504 -15.91 15.65 21.75
N LYS A 505 -16.48 16.79 21.37
CA LYS A 505 -17.53 17.42 22.22
C LYS A 505 -18.74 16.50 22.18
N GLU A 506 -19.12 15.97 23.33
CA GLU A 506 -20.45 15.37 23.49
C GLU A 506 -21.48 16.41 23.04
N THR A 507 -22.17 16.13 21.94
CA THR A 507 -23.39 16.85 21.61
C THR A 507 -24.40 16.48 22.67
N SER A 508 -24.50 17.32 23.73
CA SER A 508 -25.62 17.30 24.64
C SER A 508 -26.89 17.46 23.79
N ASN A 509 -27.65 16.37 23.67
CA ASN A 509 -29.02 16.43 23.19
C ASN A 509 -29.80 17.28 24.20
N GLU A 510 -30.04 18.56 23.87
CA GLU A 510 -31.17 19.33 24.41
C GLU A 510 -32.43 19.10 23.59
#